data_d16c44dca2a7365f37152332e6d62c1d
#
_entry.id   d16c44dca2a7365f37152332e6d62c1d
#
_cell.length_a   1.000
_cell.length_b   1.000
_cell.length_c   1.000
_cell.angle_alpha   90.00
_cell.angle_beta   90.00
_cell.angle_gamma   90.00
#
_symmetry.space_group_name_H-M   'P 1'
#
loop_
_entity.id
_entity.type
_entity.pdbx_description
1 polymer ?
#
loop_
_entity_poly.entity_id
_entity_poly.type
_entity_poly.pdbx_seq_one_letter_code
_entity_poly.pdbx_strand_id
1 'polypeptide(L)'
;MSAIDWNHIRSQFPVLKTQVNGHALSYLDNGASSQMPESVITRLTDYHRYEHANIHRGVHHLSQTATSAYEDTRSLVRDFLHAESLEQIIFTTGTTDSIN
;
A
#
# COMPACT_ATOMS: atom_id res chain seq x y z
N MET A 1 23.30 7.02 13.90
CA MET A 1 21.89 6.69 13.65
C MET A 1 21.05 7.90 14.02
N SER A 2 20.32 8.47 13.09
CA SER A 2 19.38 9.57 13.38
C SER A 2 18.21 9.05 14.21
N ALA A 3 17.73 9.85 15.15
CA ALA A 3 16.51 9.51 15.89
C ALA A 3 15.31 9.47 14.95
N ILE A 4 14.37 8.57 15.20
CA ILE A 4 13.12 8.50 14.44
C ILE A 4 12.26 9.71 14.77
N ASP A 5 11.86 10.45 13.77
CA ASP A 5 10.91 11.56 13.91
C ASP A 5 9.46 11.04 13.91
N TRP A 6 8.97 10.73 15.09
CA TRP A 6 7.60 10.22 15.28
C TRP A 6 6.53 11.23 14.87
N ASN A 7 6.78 12.52 15.01
CA ASN A 7 5.84 13.56 14.59
C ASN A 7 5.71 13.61 13.07
N HIS A 8 6.82 13.48 12.37
CA HIS A 8 6.82 13.38 10.90
C HIS A 8 6.06 12.14 10.45
N ILE A 9 6.35 10.96 11.02
CA ILE A 9 5.63 9.73 10.67
C ILE A 9 4.13 9.88 10.94
N ARG A 10 3.75 10.37 12.13
CA ARG A 10 2.35 10.56 12.50
C ARG A 10 1.63 11.52 11.53
N SER A 11 2.30 12.56 11.07
CA SER A 11 1.72 13.56 10.16
C SER A 11 1.31 12.99 8.80
N GLN A 12 1.87 11.84 8.41
CA GLN A 12 1.55 11.18 7.13
C GLN A 12 0.19 10.46 7.15
N PHE A 13 -0.43 10.30 8.32
CA PHE A 13 -1.71 9.61 8.47
C PHE A 13 -2.84 10.63 8.71
N PRO A 14 -3.66 10.95 7.69
CA PRO A 14 -4.68 12.01 7.79
C PRO A 14 -5.65 11.81 8.94
N VAL A 15 -6.09 10.57 9.20
CA VAL A 15 -7.04 10.27 10.27
C VAL A 15 -6.52 10.69 11.65
N LEU A 16 -5.21 10.66 11.88
CA LEU A 16 -4.61 11.02 13.17
C LEU A 16 -4.60 12.52 13.44
N LYS A 17 -5.01 13.35 12.46
CA LYS A 17 -5.23 14.79 12.62
C LYS A 17 -6.65 15.08 13.14
N THR A 18 -7.50 14.08 13.22
CA THR A 18 -8.89 14.21 13.68
C THR A 18 -8.94 14.46 15.18
N GLN A 19 -9.92 15.23 15.62
CA GLN A 19 -10.24 15.41 17.02
C GLN A 19 -11.50 14.63 17.41
N VAL A 20 -11.50 14.07 18.60
CA VAL A 20 -12.64 13.37 19.19
C VAL A 20 -12.96 14.01 20.54
N ASN A 21 -14.17 14.51 20.71
CA ASN A 21 -14.59 15.22 21.92
C ASN A 21 -13.64 16.38 22.32
N GLY A 22 -13.09 17.09 21.34
CA GLY A 22 -12.17 18.20 21.58
C GLY A 22 -10.71 17.78 21.89
N HIS A 23 -10.39 16.51 21.81
CA HIS A 23 -9.05 15.97 22.07
C HIS A 23 -8.44 15.34 20.82
N ALA A 24 -7.11 15.39 20.69
CA ALA A 24 -6.40 14.70 19.60
C ALA A 24 -6.67 13.20 19.67
N LEU A 25 -6.91 12.61 18.49
CA LEU A 25 -7.16 11.17 18.39
C LEU A 25 -5.93 10.36 18.80
N SER A 26 -6.13 9.40 19.72
CA SER A 26 -5.20 8.31 19.99
C SER A 26 -5.83 7.02 19.45
N TYR A 27 -5.31 6.52 18.32
CA TYR A 27 -5.81 5.29 17.72
C TYR A 27 -4.97 4.10 18.17
N LEU A 28 -5.60 3.15 18.87
CA LEU A 28 -4.90 2.01 19.49
C LEU A 28 -5.39 0.66 18.97
N ASP A 29 -6.17 0.64 17.90
CA ASP A 29 -6.81 -0.56 17.36
C ASP A 29 -6.18 -1.05 16.03
N ASN A 30 -4.88 -0.81 15.85
CA ASN A 30 -4.15 -1.24 14.64
C ASN A 30 -4.13 -2.77 14.46
N GLY A 31 -4.30 -3.53 15.55
CA GLY A 31 -4.42 -4.99 15.49
C GLY A 31 -5.66 -5.46 14.72
N ALA A 32 -6.75 -4.69 14.79
CA ALA A 32 -7.96 -4.97 14.02
C ALA A 32 -7.90 -4.37 12.62
N SER A 33 -7.44 -3.11 12.51
CA SER A 33 -7.32 -2.42 11.22
C SER A 33 -6.30 -1.30 11.31
N SER A 34 -5.27 -1.33 10.48
CA SER A 34 -4.27 -0.27 10.40
C SER A 34 -4.79 0.94 9.62
N GLN A 35 -4.39 2.12 10.05
CA GLN A 35 -4.68 3.34 9.32
C GLN A 35 -3.82 3.45 8.07
N MET A 36 -4.31 4.21 7.09
CA MET A 36 -3.67 4.35 5.79
C MET A 36 -2.93 5.69 5.67
N PRO A 37 -1.65 5.70 5.27
CA PRO A 37 -0.93 6.94 5.03
C PRO A 37 -1.41 7.64 3.76
N GLU A 38 -1.25 8.96 3.69
CA GLU A 38 -1.67 9.80 2.57
C GLU A 38 -1.11 9.30 1.22
N SER A 39 0.13 8.84 1.19
CA SER A 39 0.76 8.32 -0.03
C SER A 39 0.00 7.13 -0.62
N VAL A 40 -0.53 6.24 0.22
CA VAL A 40 -1.32 5.08 -0.22
C VAL A 40 -2.71 5.52 -0.65
N ILE A 41 -3.36 6.43 0.09
CA ILE A 41 -4.68 6.98 -0.28
C ILE A 41 -4.59 7.65 -1.65
N THR A 42 -3.60 8.50 -1.87
CA THR A 42 -3.37 9.18 -3.14
C THR A 42 -3.12 8.17 -4.26
N ARG A 43 -2.26 7.18 -4.04
CA ARG A 43 -1.96 6.15 -5.06
C ARG A 43 -3.21 5.36 -5.47
N LEU A 44 -4.05 4.95 -4.51
CA LEU A 44 -5.31 4.27 -4.79
C LEU A 44 -6.29 5.16 -5.56
N THR A 45 -6.39 6.43 -5.16
CA THR A 45 -7.26 7.40 -5.81
C THR A 45 -6.85 7.64 -7.27
N ASP A 46 -5.56 7.83 -7.52
CA ASP A 46 -5.01 8.06 -8.86
C ASP A 46 -5.18 6.83 -9.75
N TYR A 47 -4.96 5.64 -9.20
CA TYR A 47 -5.22 4.40 -9.93
C TYR A 47 -6.68 4.34 -10.42
N HIS A 48 -7.65 4.58 -9.52
CA HIS A 48 -9.06 4.51 -9.92
C HIS A 48 -9.48 5.65 -10.85
N ARG A 49 -8.87 6.82 -10.75
CA ARG A 49 -9.19 7.96 -11.61
C ARG A 49 -8.61 7.85 -13.01
N TYR A 50 -7.41 7.27 -13.14
CA TYR A 50 -6.63 7.42 -14.36
C TYR A 50 -6.08 6.13 -14.96
N GLU A 51 -5.97 5.05 -14.18
CA GLU A 51 -5.20 3.88 -14.58
C GLU A 51 -5.97 2.55 -14.51
N HIS A 52 -7.17 2.55 -13.92
CA HIS A 52 -7.89 1.31 -13.65
C HIS A 52 -8.16 0.50 -14.92
N ALA A 53 -7.61 -0.69 -14.98
CA ALA A 53 -7.84 -1.66 -16.05
C ALA A 53 -7.54 -3.08 -15.58
N ASN A 54 -8.03 -4.07 -16.35
CA ASN A 54 -7.69 -5.46 -16.11
C ASN A 54 -6.21 -5.70 -16.46
N ILE A 55 -5.49 -6.38 -15.59
CA ILE A 55 -4.08 -6.71 -15.80
C ILE A 55 -3.91 -8.02 -16.55
N HIS A 56 -2.77 -8.17 -17.26
CA HIS A 56 -2.31 -9.37 -17.97
C HIS A 56 -3.19 -9.87 -19.13
N ARG A 57 -4.33 -9.23 -19.41
CA ARG A 57 -5.28 -9.70 -20.43
C ARG A 57 -5.59 -8.70 -21.55
N GLY A 58 -5.32 -7.43 -21.33
CA GLY A 58 -5.60 -6.39 -22.31
C GLY A 58 -4.38 -6.02 -23.14
N VAL A 59 -4.59 -5.66 -24.40
CA VAL A 59 -3.54 -5.13 -25.29
C VAL A 59 -3.60 -3.61 -25.43
N HIS A 60 -4.56 -2.96 -24.75
CA HIS A 60 -4.70 -1.52 -24.77
C HIS A 60 -3.81 -0.84 -23.71
N HIS A 61 -3.58 0.45 -23.90
CA HIS A 61 -2.64 1.25 -23.09
C HIS A 61 -2.88 1.12 -21.57
N LEU A 62 -4.11 1.28 -21.09
CA LEU A 62 -4.40 1.21 -19.65
C LEU A 62 -4.08 -0.17 -19.06
N SER A 63 -4.38 -1.25 -19.79
CA SER A 63 -4.04 -2.59 -19.30
C SER A 63 -2.54 -2.80 -19.22
N GLN A 64 -1.77 -2.30 -20.17
CA GLN A 64 -0.31 -2.37 -20.15
C GLN A 64 0.26 -1.55 -18.99
N THR A 65 -0.24 -0.33 -18.79
CA THR A 65 0.17 0.54 -17.65
C THR A 65 -0.12 -0.12 -16.30
N ALA A 66 -1.32 -0.65 -16.13
CA ALA A 66 -1.70 -1.32 -14.89
C ALA A 66 -0.87 -2.61 -14.65
N THR A 67 -0.59 -3.38 -15.71
CA THR A 67 0.26 -4.57 -15.64
C THR A 67 1.69 -4.20 -15.23
N SER A 68 2.28 -3.18 -15.84
CA SER A 68 3.63 -2.72 -15.48
C SER A 68 3.69 -2.29 -14.02
N ALA A 69 2.74 -1.48 -13.55
CA ALA A 69 2.69 -1.04 -12.15
C ALA A 69 2.55 -2.21 -11.16
N TYR A 70 1.77 -3.23 -11.52
CA TYR A 70 1.62 -4.44 -10.71
C TYR A 70 2.93 -5.23 -10.60
N GLU A 71 3.63 -5.43 -11.73
CA GLU A 71 4.91 -6.16 -11.75
C GLU A 71 6.05 -5.36 -11.11
N ASP A 72 6.05 -4.02 -11.25
CA ASP A 72 7.00 -3.14 -10.55
C ASP A 72 6.85 -3.28 -9.02
N THR A 73 5.61 -3.40 -8.53
CA THR A 73 5.34 -3.66 -7.12
C THR A 73 5.96 -4.98 -6.66
N ARG A 74 5.88 -6.03 -7.49
CA ARG A 74 6.53 -7.32 -7.20
C ARG A 74 8.04 -7.16 -7.06
N SER A 75 8.66 -6.38 -7.93
CA SER A 75 10.09 -6.08 -7.86
C SER A 75 10.48 -5.33 -6.59
N LEU A 76 9.69 -4.33 -6.19
CA LEU A 76 9.90 -3.59 -4.95
C LEU A 76 9.81 -4.49 -3.70
N VAL A 77 8.83 -5.39 -3.67
CA VAL A 77 8.68 -6.35 -2.55
C VAL A 77 9.84 -7.33 -2.52
N ARG A 78 10.27 -7.85 -3.68
CA ARG A 78 11.47 -8.71 -3.77
C ARG A 78 12.68 -8.01 -3.16
N ASP A 79 12.95 -6.78 -3.55
CA ASP A 79 14.10 -6.01 -3.08
C ASP A 79 14.02 -5.70 -1.58
N PHE A 80 12.84 -5.33 -1.10
CA PHE A 80 12.59 -5.07 0.32
C PHE A 80 12.83 -6.31 1.20
N LEU A 81 12.42 -7.48 0.73
CA LEU A 81 12.58 -8.76 1.45
C LEU A 81 13.94 -9.43 1.17
N HIS A 82 14.76 -8.87 0.29
CA HIS A 82 16.00 -9.48 -0.19
C HIS A 82 15.78 -10.89 -0.76
N ALA A 83 14.67 -11.11 -1.44
CA ALA A 83 14.39 -12.37 -2.13
C ALA A 83 15.26 -12.50 -3.38
N GLU A 84 15.67 -13.73 -3.69
CA GLU A 84 16.62 -14.01 -4.79
C GLU A 84 16.00 -13.81 -6.17
N SER A 85 14.68 -14.07 -6.30
CA SER A 85 13.99 -13.98 -7.58
C SER A 85 12.55 -13.47 -7.46
N LEU A 86 11.98 -12.98 -8.55
CA LEU A 86 10.60 -12.51 -8.61
C LEU A 86 9.57 -13.62 -8.37
N GLU A 87 9.91 -14.85 -8.75
CA GLU A 87 9.03 -16.01 -8.58
C GLU A 87 8.80 -16.37 -7.12
N GLN A 88 9.65 -15.89 -6.21
CA GLN A 88 9.47 -16.06 -4.77
C GLN A 88 8.42 -15.12 -4.18
N ILE A 89 7.97 -14.11 -4.93
CA ILE A 89 6.96 -13.15 -4.49
C ILE A 89 5.62 -13.52 -5.10
N ILE A 90 4.70 -13.99 -4.26
CA ILE A 90 3.36 -14.40 -4.66
C ILE A 90 2.34 -13.53 -3.92
N PHE A 91 1.53 -12.79 -4.67
CA PHE A 91 0.43 -12.01 -4.09
C PHE A 91 -0.80 -12.90 -3.90
N THR A 92 -1.39 -12.82 -2.72
CA THR A 92 -2.56 -13.61 -2.33
C THR A 92 -3.65 -12.71 -1.77
N THR A 93 -4.85 -13.26 -1.60
CA THR A 93 -6.00 -12.53 -1.06
C THR A 93 -6.10 -12.57 0.47
N GLY A 94 -5.08 -13.04 1.14
CA GLY A 94 -5.00 -13.08 2.60
C GLY A 94 -4.30 -14.33 3.12
N THR A 95 -4.21 -14.44 4.45
CA THR A 95 -3.49 -15.51 5.13
C THR A 95 -4.00 -16.91 4.75
N THR A 96 -5.31 -17.08 4.68
CA THR A 96 -5.91 -18.38 4.32
C THR A 96 -5.47 -18.84 2.93
N ASP A 97 -5.50 -17.94 1.95
CA ASP A 97 -5.02 -18.22 0.60
C ASP A 97 -3.51 -18.48 0.56
N SER A 98 -2.75 -17.78 1.37
CA SER A 98 -1.29 -17.96 1.47
C SER A 98 -0.87 -19.32 2.05
N ILE A 99 -1.67 -19.87 2.96
CA ILE A 99 -1.40 -21.17 3.61
C ILE A 99 -1.81 -22.33 2.69
N ASN A 100 -2.85 -22.17 1.91
CA ASN A 100 -3.38 -23.20 0.99
C ASN A 100 -2.57 -23.28 -0.30
#